data_39792f867eebd7dc09db712cea178b79
#
_entry.id   39792f867eebd7dc09db712cea178b79
#
_cell.length_a   1.000
_cell.length_b   1.000
_cell.length_c   1.000
_cell.angle_alpha   90.00
_cell.angle_beta   90.00
_cell.angle_gamma   90.00
#
_symmetry.space_group_name_H-M   'P 1'
#
loop_
_entity.id
_entity.type
_entity.pdbx_description
1 polymer ?
#
loop_
_entity_poly.entity_id
_entity_poly.type
_entity_poly.pdbx_seq_one_letter_code
_entity_poly.pdbx_strand_id
1 'polypeptide(L)'
;TMTIRTKDSLSGFVASDPELTFTSKGDARLYARIGQPQARAEDDGTFTPLEPTFTDLVMFRRSAELAHEQFQKGDNFLAEGETRTYTGSDGTEREQFVASRIGHDNNITRYTVDRTPPERDTPQQETPIRGQMQQALADREAQLDPEPPAATSAASVQRDAVAR
;
A
#
# COMPACT_ATOMS: atom_id res chain seq x y z
N THR A 1 18.13 -23.64 -1.59
CA THR A 1 18.40 -22.39 -0.84
C THR A 1 17.52 -21.29 -1.43
N MET A 2 16.61 -20.74 -0.63
CA MET A 2 15.80 -19.58 -1.06
C MET A 2 16.69 -18.35 -1.10
N THR A 3 16.78 -17.72 -2.26
CA THR A 3 17.53 -16.47 -2.44
C THR A 3 16.54 -15.30 -2.44
N ILE A 4 16.92 -14.22 -1.77
CA ILE A 4 16.14 -12.96 -1.81
C ILE A 4 16.16 -12.43 -3.25
N ARG A 5 14.97 -12.04 -3.73
CA ARG A 5 14.83 -11.41 -5.05
C ARG A 5 14.99 -9.91 -4.93
N THR A 6 15.85 -9.35 -5.71
CA THR A 6 16.10 -7.91 -5.80
C THR A 6 15.66 -7.36 -7.14
N LYS A 7 15.40 -6.07 -7.19
CA LYS A 7 15.11 -5.32 -8.41
C LYS A 7 15.90 -4.02 -8.41
N ASP A 8 15.99 -3.40 -9.58
CA ASP A 8 16.61 -2.09 -9.69
C ASP A 8 15.77 -1.03 -8.99
N SER A 9 16.44 -0.06 -8.40
CA SER A 9 15.80 1.06 -7.74
C SER A 9 16.17 2.38 -8.39
N LEU A 10 15.25 3.32 -8.34
CA LEU A 10 15.44 4.69 -8.78
C LEU A 10 14.87 5.64 -7.74
N SER A 11 15.66 6.61 -7.32
CA SER A 11 15.20 7.69 -6.43
C SER A 11 15.33 9.03 -7.13
N GLY A 12 14.47 9.96 -6.76
CA GLY A 12 14.47 11.30 -7.33
C GLY A 12 13.23 12.08 -6.93
N PHE A 13 12.87 13.04 -7.76
CA PHE A 13 11.67 13.86 -7.56
C PHE A 13 10.77 13.85 -8.79
N VAL A 14 9.48 14.05 -8.57
CA VAL A 14 8.49 14.15 -9.63
C VAL A 14 8.57 15.53 -10.26
N ALA A 15 8.98 15.60 -11.52
CA ALA A 15 9.25 16.87 -12.22
C ALA A 15 8.04 17.41 -12.99
N SER A 16 7.03 16.57 -13.25
CA SER A 16 5.78 16.97 -13.89
C SER A 16 4.59 16.40 -13.13
N ASP A 17 3.41 16.98 -13.33
CA ASP A 17 2.19 16.40 -12.78
C ASP A 17 1.97 15.01 -13.38
N PRO A 18 1.74 13.97 -12.54
CA PRO A 18 1.50 12.63 -13.04
C PRO A 18 0.23 12.57 -13.89
N GLU A 19 0.33 11.98 -15.07
CA GLU A 19 -0.78 11.81 -16.00
C GLU A 19 -1.26 10.35 -15.99
N LEU A 20 -2.56 10.15 -15.76
CA LEU A 20 -3.19 8.84 -15.84
C LEU A 20 -3.95 8.72 -17.15
N THR A 21 -3.59 7.74 -17.94
CA THR A 21 -4.26 7.39 -19.20
C THR A 21 -4.61 5.91 -19.19
N PHE A 22 -5.36 5.47 -20.19
CA PHE A 22 -5.71 4.07 -20.34
C PHE A 22 -5.18 3.54 -21.67
N THR A 23 -4.62 2.34 -21.64
CA THR A 23 -4.13 1.67 -22.84
C THR A 23 -5.29 1.16 -23.70
N SER A 24 -5.01 0.74 -24.92
CA SER A 24 -6.01 0.13 -25.81
C SER A 24 -6.66 -1.13 -25.22
N LYS A 25 -6.00 -1.79 -24.26
CA LYS A 25 -6.53 -2.93 -23.51
C LYS A 25 -7.36 -2.54 -22.29
N GLY A 26 -7.47 -1.24 -21.98
CA GLY A 26 -8.18 -0.73 -20.82
C GLY A 26 -7.36 -0.69 -19.53
N ASP A 27 -6.07 -0.99 -19.58
CA ASP A 27 -5.18 -0.90 -18.42
C ASP A 27 -4.81 0.56 -18.13
N ALA A 28 -4.83 0.94 -16.87
CA ALA A 28 -4.33 2.24 -16.43
C ALA A 28 -2.83 2.36 -16.69
N ARG A 29 -2.41 3.52 -17.16
CA ARG A 29 -1.01 3.88 -17.39
C ARG A 29 -0.72 5.24 -16.80
N LEU A 30 0.21 5.27 -15.86
CA LEU A 30 0.73 6.52 -15.32
C LEU A 30 1.99 6.92 -16.07
N TYR A 31 2.08 8.19 -16.41
CA TYR A 31 3.28 8.82 -16.93
C TYR A 31 3.65 10.02 -16.07
N ALA A 32 4.92 10.13 -15.72
CA ALA A 32 5.47 11.31 -15.07
C ALA A 32 6.91 11.53 -15.54
N ARG A 33 7.25 12.78 -15.75
CA ARG A 33 8.67 13.16 -15.89
C ARG A 33 9.27 13.25 -14.51
N ILE A 34 10.42 12.64 -14.34
CA ILE A 34 11.14 12.62 -13.08
C ILE A 34 12.54 13.20 -13.24
N GLY A 35 13.07 13.75 -12.17
CA GLY A 35 14.42 14.26 -12.09
C GLY A 35 15.21 13.53 -11.02
N GLN A 36 16.47 13.25 -11.33
CA GLN A 36 17.41 12.71 -10.36
C GLN A 36 18.48 13.74 -10.07
N PRO A 37 18.59 14.21 -8.82
CA PRO A 37 19.65 15.13 -8.44
C PRO A 37 21.00 14.49 -8.67
N GLN A 38 21.93 15.27 -9.20
CA GLN A 38 23.31 14.86 -9.43
C GLN A 38 24.24 15.73 -8.59
N ALA A 39 25.32 15.14 -8.11
CA ALA A 39 26.34 15.85 -7.39
C ALA A 39 27.71 15.26 -7.71
N ARG A 40 28.72 16.13 -7.77
CA ARG A 40 30.10 15.72 -7.93
C ARG A 40 30.79 15.76 -6.57
N ALA A 41 31.47 14.68 -6.22
CA ALA A 41 32.31 14.65 -5.04
C ALA A 41 33.59 15.44 -5.33
N GLU A 42 33.95 16.34 -4.43
CA GLU A 42 35.20 17.10 -4.47
C GLU A 42 36.27 16.45 -3.58
N ASP A 43 37.54 16.78 -3.84
CA ASP A 43 38.70 16.20 -3.12
C ASP A 43 38.70 16.53 -1.62
N ASP A 44 38.02 17.60 -1.22
CA ASP A 44 37.89 18.01 0.19
C ASP A 44 36.75 17.32 0.96
N GLY A 45 36.06 16.38 0.32
CA GLY A 45 34.92 15.65 0.90
C GLY A 45 33.58 16.39 0.80
N THR A 46 33.54 17.57 0.16
CA THR A 46 32.28 18.26 -0.14
C THR A 46 31.66 17.78 -1.44
N PHE A 47 30.38 18.14 -1.68
CA PHE A 47 29.68 17.83 -2.90
C PHE A 47 29.24 19.10 -3.61
N THR A 48 29.49 19.17 -4.91
CA THR A 48 29.01 20.27 -5.77
C THR A 48 27.75 19.80 -6.48
N PRO A 49 26.59 20.47 -6.29
CA PRO A 49 25.38 20.16 -7.04
C PRO A 49 25.59 20.35 -8.54
N LEU A 50 25.11 19.39 -9.32
CA LEU A 50 25.08 19.44 -10.79
C LEU A 50 23.64 19.54 -11.27
N GLU A 51 23.47 19.77 -12.58
CA GLU A 51 22.16 19.72 -13.22
C GLU A 51 21.50 18.35 -13.00
N PRO A 52 20.22 18.31 -12.63
CA PRO A 52 19.50 17.05 -12.50
C PRO A 52 19.43 16.30 -13.84
N THR A 53 19.46 15.01 -13.79
CA THR A 53 19.15 14.16 -14.94
C THR A 53 17.66 13.87 -14.97
N PHE A 54 17.03 14.05 -16.12
CA PHE A 54 15.60 13.81 -16.30
C PHE A 54 15.34 12.56 -17.12
N THR A 55 14.35 11.80 -16.73
CA THR A 55 13.87 10.64 -17.45
C THR A 55 12.36 10.50 -17.29
N ASP A 56 11.78 9.54 -18.01
CA ASP A 56 10.36 9.23 -17.92
C ASP A 56 10.13 8.06 -16.99
N LEU A 57 9.13 8.16 -16.14
CA LEU A 57 8.66 7.07 -15.29
C LEU A 57 7.28 6.65 -15.76
N VAL A 58 7.09 5.36 -15.89
CA VAL A 58 5.83 4.75 -16.32
C VAL A 58 5.44 3.66 -15.33
N MET A 59 4.17 3.61 -15.01
CA MET A 59 3.56 2.55 -14.21
C MET A 59 2.28 2.06 -14.89
N PHE A 60 1.85 0.84 -14.58
CA PHE A 60 0.68 0.24 -15.19
C PHE A 60 -0.29 -0.32 -14.15
N ARG A 61 -1.56 -0.43 -14.53
CA ARG A 61 -2.63 -1.09 -13.79
C ARG A 61 -2.88 -0.43 -12.43
N ARG A 62 -3.17 -1.22 -11.41
CA ARG A 62 -3.47 -0.73 -10.08
C ARG A 62 -2.35 0.12 -9.46
N SER A 63 -1.10 -0.23 -9.71
CA SER A 63 0.03 0.56 -9.22
C SER A 63 0.03 1.98 -9.80
N ALA A 64 -0.37 2.13 -11.06
CA ALA A 64 -0.53 3.42 -11.71
C ALA A 64 -1.64 4.25 -11.08
N GLU A 65 -2.79 3.65 -10.82
CA GLU A 65 -3.92 4.33 -10.17
C GLU A 65 -3.58 4.81 -8.76
N LEU A 66 -2.96 3.94 -7.95
CA LEU A 66 -2.55 4.27 -6.59
C LEU A 66 -1.48 5.38 -6.57
N ALA A 67 -0.51 5.33 -7.47
CA ALA A 67 0.51 6.36 -7.58
C ALA A 67 -0.08 7.71 -8.02
N HIS A 68 -1.03 7.69 -8.94
CA HIS A 68 -1.72 8.91 -9.38
C HIS A 68 -2.48 9.60 -8.23
N GLU A 69 -3.06 8.83 -7.33
CA GLU A 69 -3.77 9.38 -6.17
C GLU A 69 -2.83 9.99 -5.13
N GLN A 70 -1.61 9.45 -4.98
CA GLN A 70 -0.74 9.77 -3.85
C GLN A 70 0.45 10.65 -4.21
N PHE A 71 0.80 10.77 -5.48
CA PHE A 71 1.96 11.56 -5.93
C PHE A 71 1.55 12.77 -6.72
N GLN A 72 2.28 13.85 -6.50
CA GLN A 72 2.14 15.10 -7.23
C GLN A 72 3.52 15.66 -7.59
N LYS A 73 3.54 16.64 -8.48
CA LYS A 73 4.76 17.34 -8.86
C LYS A 73 5.48 17.89 -7.62
N GLY A 74 6.78 17.64 -7.56
CA GLY A 74 7.64 18.06 -6.46
C GLY A 74 7.89 17.01 -5.40
N ASP A 75 7.15 15.91 -5.40
CA ASP A 75 7.32 14.84 -4.41
C ASP A 75 8.63 14.09 -4.63
N ASN A 76 9.29 13.73 -3.53
CA ASN A 76 10.45 12.86 -3.56
C ASN A 76 10.01 11.41 -3.43
N PHE A 77 10.60 10.56 -4.23
CA PHE A 77 10.19 9.16 -4.32
C PHE A 77 11.36 8.19 -4.36
N LEU A 78 11.05 6.95 -4.03
CA LEU A 78 11.86 5.77 -4.27
C LEU A 78 11.01 4.76 -5.02
N ALA A 79 11.49 4.29 -6.17
CA ALA A 79 10.77 3.31 -6.99
C ALA A 79 11.62 2.07 -7.25
N GLU A 80 10.95 0.94 -7.40
CA GLU A 80 11.59 -0.28 -7.90
C GLU A 80 11.01 -0.67 -9.26
N GLY A 81 11.86 -1.17 -10.14
CA GLY A 81 11.44 -1.57 -11.48
C GLY A 81 12.62 -1.90 -12.36
N GLU A 82 12.52 -1.52 -13.61
CA GLU A 82 13.56 -1.73 -14.62
C GLU A 82 13.60 -0.60 -15.63
N THR A 83 14.79 -0.31 -16.13
CA THR A 83 14.96 0.62 -17.25
C THR A 83 14.67 -0.11 -18.55
N ARG A 84 13.84 0.49 -19.41
CA ARG A 84 13.53 -0.02 -20.73
C ARG A 84 13.81 1.02 -21.79
N THR A 85 14.40 0.59 -22.89
CA THR A 85 14.60 1.41 -24.07
C THR A 85 13.41 1.23 -25.02
N TYR A 86 12.92 2.32 -25.56
CA TYR A 86 11.89 2.30 -26.60
C TYR A 86 12.23 3.28 -27.71
N THR A 87 11.70 3.03 -28.90
CA THR A 87 11.84 3.93 -30.04
C THR A 87 10.65 4.88 -30.08
N GLY A 88 10.91 6.18 -29.99
CA GLY A 88 9.87 7.20 -30.12
C GLY A 88 9.33 7.30 -31.55
N SER A 89 8.23 8.03 -31.74
CA SER A 89 7.61 8.25 -33.05
C SER A 89 8.51 8.96 -34.06
N ASP A 90 9.54 9.65 -33.57
CA ASP A 90 10.57 10.34 -34.37
C ASP A 90 11.76 9.43 -34.75
N GLY A 91 11.73 8.13 -34.37
CA GLY A 91 12.81 7.18 -34.60
C GLY A 91 13.97 7.28 -33.61
N THR A 92 13.90 8.14 -32.60
CA THR A 92 14.93 8.30 -31.59
C THR A 92 14.75 7.27 -30.48
N GLU A 93 15.82 6.59 -30.10
CA GLU A 93 15.83 5.73 -28.92
C GLU A 93 15.75 6.57 -27.65
N ARG A 94 14.86 6.18 -26.75
CA ARG A 94 14.65 6.82 -25.45
C ARG A 94 14.61 5.78 -24.36
N GLU A 95 15.05 6.15 -23.18
CA GLU A 95 14.95 5.33 -21.99
C GLU A 95 13.78 5.79 -21.13
N GLN A 96 13.10 4.83 -20.53
CA GLN A 96 12.09 5.07 -19.50
C GLN A 96 12.26 4.07 -18.37
N PHE A 97 11.94 4.48 -17.17
CA PHE A 97 11.91 3.60 -16.02
C PHE A 97 10.49 3.06 -15.84
N VAL A 98 10.32 1.75 -15.98
CA VAL A 98 9.05 1.09 -15.74
C VAL A 98 9.02 0.61 -14.30
N ALA A 99 8.33 1.37 -13.45
CA ALA A 99 8.22 1.07 -12.04
C ALA A 99 7.12 0.06 -11.76
N SER A 100 7.42 -0.91 -10.94
CA SER A 100 6.44 -1.85 -10.39
C SER A 100 5.88 -1.37 -9.05
N ARG A 101 6.67 -0.63 -8.30
CA ARG A 101 6.30 -0.03 -7.01
C ARG A 101 6.93 1.34 -6.84
N ILE A 102 6.23 2.19 -6.13
CA ILE A 102 6.72 3.53 -5.79
C ILE A 102 6.29 3.87 -4.36
N GLY A 103 7.13 4.58 -3.66
CA GLY A 103 6.85 5.09 -2.32
C GLY A 103 7.47 6.47 -2.14
N HIS A 104 6.99 7.22 -1.17
CA HIS A 104 7.63 8.47 -0.76
C HIS A 104 9.00 8.17 -0.15
N ASP A 105 9.99 9.01 -0.45
CA ASP A 105 11.32 8.85 0.13
C ASP A 105 11.29 9.23 1.61
N ASN A 106 11.38 8.23 2.45
CA ASN A 106 11.31 8.38 3.91
C ASN A 106 12.47 9.22 4.50
N ASN A 107 13.58 9.32 3.78
CA ASN A 107 14.73 10.11 4.26
C ASN A 107 14.50 11.61 4.12
N ILE A 108 13.65 12.01 3.21
CA ILE A 108 13.41 13.41 2.84
C ILE A 108 12.00 13.85 3.22
N THR A 109 11.02 12.96 3.08
CA THR A 109 9.60 13.27 3.22
C THR A 109 9.05 12.78 4.56
N ARG A 110 8.31 13.64 5.24
CA ARG A 110 7.54 13.27 6.43
C ARG A 110 6.11 12.94 6.02
N TYR A 111 5.63 11.79 6.45
CA TYR A 111 4.27 11.35 6.14
C TYR A 111 3.73 10.46 7.27
N THR A 112 2.42 10.33 7.29
CA THR A 112 1.73 9.43 8.22
C THR A 112 1.39 8.13 7.51
N VAL A 113 1.61 7.02 8.19
CA VAL A 113 1.31 5.70 7.65
C VAL A 113 -0.07 5.27 8.11
N ASP A 114 -0.97 5.09 7.16
CA ASP A 114 -2.25 4.43 7.38
C ASP A 114 -2.02 2.90 7.31
N ARG A 115 -2.25 2.23 8.42
CA ARG A 115 -2.08 0.77 8.53
C ARG A 115 -3.37 -0.01 8.33
N THR A 116 -4.43 0.69 7.95
CA THR A 116 -5.68 0.03 7.57
C THR A 116 -5.43 -0.82 6.32
N PRO A 117 -5.79 -2.11 6.31
CA PRO A 117 -5.65 -2.93 5.12
C PRO A 117 -6.42 -2.32 3.95
N PRO A 118 -5.82 -2.24 2.75
CA PRO A 118 -6.54 -1.71 1.58
C PRO A 118 -7.73 -2.60 1.28
N GLU A 119 -8.89 -1.98 1.04
CA GLU A 119 -10.05 -2.69 0.54
C GLU A 119 -9.70 -3.31 -0.81
N ARG A 120 -9.79 -4.62 -0.88
CA ARG A 120 -9.61 -5.32 -2.14
C ARG A 120 -10.95 -5.31 -2.86
N ASP A 121 -11.03 -4.63 -3.98
CA ASP A 121 -12.18 -4.63 -4.91
C ASP A 121 -12.39 -5.99 -5.61
N THR A 122 -11.77 -7.04 -5.15
CA THR A 122 -12.08 -8.40 -5.54
C THR A 122 -13.21 -8.91 -4.67
N PRO A 123 -14.27 -9.52 -5.24
CA PRO A 123 -15.18 -10.32 -4.43
C PRO A 123 -14.31 -11.28 -3.64
N GLN A 124 -14.32 -11.11 -2.33
CA GLN A 124 -13.57 -11.98 -1.42
C GLN A 124 -14.01 -13.41 -1.73
N GLN A 125 -13.16 -14.15 -2.42
CA GLN A 125 -13.08 -15.55 -2.12
C GLN A 125 -12.61 -15.58 -0.67
N GLU A 126 -13.56 -15.65 0.24
CA GLU A 126 -13.26 -15.98 1.61
C GLU A 126 -12.40 -17.24 1.55
N THR A 127 -11.13 -17.08 1.93
CA THR A 127 -10.33 -18.28 2.08
C THR A 127 -11.09 -19.17 3.04
N PRO A 128 -11.30 -20.46 2.72
CA PRO A 128 -12.11 -21.37 3.55
C PRO A 128 -11.74 -21.33 5.03
N ILE A 129 -10.49 -21.03 5.32
CA ILE A 129 -9.93 -20.91 6.68
C ILE A 129 -10.54 -19.72 7.44
N ARG A 130 -10.78 -18.60 6.79
CA ARG A 130 -11.32 -17.39 7.46
C ARG A 130 -12.80 -17.55 7.77
N GLY A 131 -13.55 -18.15 6.84
CA GLY A 131 -14.96 -18.51 7.05
C GLY A 131 -15.11 -19.54 8.16
N GLN A 132 -14.26 -20.55 8.20
CA GLN A 132 -14.23 -21.55 9.27
C GLN A 132 -13.88 -20.95 10.63
N MET A 133 -12.98 -19.98 10.67
CA MET A 133 -12.58 -19.29 11.90
C MET A 133 -13.71 -18.41 12.45
N GLN A 134 -14.41 -17.70 11.59
CA GLN A 134 -15.56 -16.89 11.99
C GLN A 134 -16.72 -17.76 12.45
N GLN A 135 -16.95 -18.87 11.79
CA GLN A 135 -18.00 -19.83 12.18
C GLN A 135 -17.67 -20.51 13.50
N ALA A 136 -16.42 -20.89 13.72
CA ALA A 136 -15.97 -21.46 14.98
C ALA A 136 -16.09 -20.46 16.15
N LEU A 137 -15.85 -19.18 15.92
CA LEU A 137 -16.05 -18.13 16.94
C LEU A 137 -17.53 -17.90 17.22
N ALA A 138 -18.38 -17.88 16.19
CA ALA A 138 -19.84 -17.76 16.36
C ALA A 138 -20.44 -18.96 17.10
N ASP A 139 -20.01 -20.17 16.78
CA ASP A 139 -20.43 -21.41 17.47
C ASP A 139 -19.98 -21.40 18.93
N ARG A 140 -18.82 -20.84 19.22
CA ARG A 140 -18.32 -20.71 20.59
C ARG A 140 -19.10 -19.67 21.41
N GLU A 141 -19.51 -18.57 20.80
CA GLU A 141 -20.38 -17.57 21.43
C GLU A 141 -21.78 -18.13 21.68
N ALA A 142 -22.32 -18.92 20.77
CA ALA A 142 -23.61 -19.58 20.92
C ALA A 142 -23.61 -20.63 22.03
N GLN A 143 -22.46 -21.24 22.33
CA GLN A 143 -22.29 -22.20 23.43
C GLN A 143 -22.08 -21.52 24.78
N LEU A 144 -21.83 -20.25 24.81
CA LEU A 144 -21.72 -19.42 26.02
C LEU A 144 -23.04 -18.72 26.33
N ASP A 145 -24.17 -19.32 25.99
CA ASP A 145 -25.45 -18.84 26.45
C ASP A 145 -25.40 -18.69 27.98
N PRO A 146 -25.70 -17.52 28.52
CA PRO A 146 -25.75 -17.34 29.96
C PRO A 146 -26.79 -18.31 30.51
N GLU A 147 -26.35 -19.19 31.35
CA GLU A 147 -27.23 -20.00 32.16
C GLU A 147 -28.34 -19.10 32.72
N PRO A 148 -29.63 -19.44 32.51
CA PRO A 148 -30.68 -18.58 33.05
C PRO A 148 -30.48 -18.50 34.56
N PRO A 149 -30.59 -17.29 35.14
CA PRO A 149 -30.42 -17.14 36.57
C PRO A 149 -31.35 -18.17 37.25
N ALA A 150 -30.73 -19.03 38.02
CA ALA A 150 -31.48 -20.01 38.81
C ALA A 150 -32.57 -19.24 39.56
N ALA A 151 -33.81 -19.55 39.29
CA ALA A 151 -34.91 -18.97 40.01
C ALA A 151 -34.67 -19.31 41.49
N THR A 152 -34.35 -18.31 42.25
CA THR A 152 -34.26 -18.41 43.67
C THR A 152 -35.72 -18.71 44.14
N SER A 153 -35.94 -19.95 44.33
CA SER A 153 -37.14 -20.40 45.00
C SER A 153 -37.11 -19.80 46.40
N ALA A 154 -37.84 -18.70 46.55
CA ALA A 154 -38.11 -18.17 47.88
C ALA A 154 -38.94 -19.20 48.61
N ALA A 155 -38.26 -20.00 49.38
CA ALA A 155 -38.94 -20.78 50.41
C ALA A 155 -39.59 -19.83 51.37
N SER A 156 -40.89 -19.70 51.28
CA SER A 156 -41.68 -19.01 52.29
C SER A 156 -41.59 -19.81 53.59
N VAL A 157 -40.78 -19.35 54.48
CA VAL A 157 -40.80 -19.83 55.87
C VAL A 157 -42.09 -19.26 56.49
N GLN A 158 -43.11 -20.09 56.51
CA GLN A 158 -44.27 -19.88 57.28
C GLN A 158 -43.88 -20.04 58.75
N ARG A 159 -43.70 -18.93 59.44
CA ARG A 159 -43.60 -18.94 60.94
C ARG A 159 -45.01 -19.06 61.45
N ASP A 160 -45.33 -20.24 61.88
CA ASP A 160 -46.43 -20.47 62.78
C ASP A 160 -46.16 -19.70 64.08
N ALA A 161 -46.94 -18.69 64.35
CA ALA A 161 -46.97 -18.02 65.61
C ALA A 161 -47.95 -18.83 66.49
N VAL A 162 -47.36 -19.61 67.38
CA VAL A 162 -48.17 -20.19 68.45
C VAL A 162 -48.30 -19.18 69.55
N ALA A 163 -49.55 -18.78 69.78
CA ALA A 163 -49.95 -17.95 70.85
C ALA A 163 -49.86 -18.70 72.19
N ARG A 164 -49.21 -18.08 73.19
CA ARG A 164 -49.61 -18.04 74.59
C ARG A 164 -48.84 -17.01 75.34
#